data_1e407f85c4c8968032d345866f2a05db
#
_entry.id   1e407f85c4c8968032d345866f2a05db
#
_cell.length_a   1.000
_cell.length_b   1.000
_cell.length_c   1.000
_cell.angle_alpha   90.00
_cell.angle_beta   90.00
_cell.angle_gamma   90.00
#
_symmetry.space_group_name_H-M   'P 1'
#
loop_
_entity.id
_entity.type
_entity.pdbx_description
1 polymer ?
#
loop_
_entity_poly.entity_id
_entity_poly.type
_entity_poly.pdbx_seq_one_letter_code
_entity_poly.pdbx_strand_id
1 'polypeptide(L)'
;MANPKPMPARGATSALELATSFTAGSPIAQSIIASDLAECSDDEAIDDGFSDDELRDGAGAAPVLYKQPSGVAFDYRRPSLVHDVVEPALTREELQKSRDAERSLLRDNHLLPPKHATQRRGVFSKLYRAIFSTKVRRTSRDDEEVPSESSPLLPGTSGSTTPDAEHLDARWEAAVAHGIIETSWQREAKTIASYSPPLILTFMLQYSINITSIFTVGRIGKVELGAVTLSTMTANIFCYAFFQGLATSLDTLCAQAYGSGHKHLVGLQLQRMVYFLWLLGIPVAVIFLFAEDILRFVVPEARSAELAGLYLRIVIIGIPGYAAFEGGKRFVQSQGLFSATTYVLLIAAPVNAFVNWLLVWHFNMGFVGAPIAVAFTQTLMPILLVLYVAFINGSQCWGGFSKRSLANWGPMIRLAIPGMIMVVAEWLAFEILTLLSSQFGTSYLAAQSILVTVTATMFMIPFPVSIAASTRIANLIGAKLVKAARTSAKVAFFIGCIIALFNLTVLSALRFQLPYLFTDDEEVIEIVAKVLPLCAVMQIFDVLAAIAHGLLRGIGKQSFGGYVNLAAYYVVAVPISIVAAFVFDWKLIGLWLGTTVGLALVAIVEFWYCYTRDWEQSAREAEHRNTAG
;
A
#
# COMPACT_ATOMS: atom_id res chain seq x y z
N MET A 1 -53.14 -29.45 38.22
CA MET A 1 -53.00 -27.99 38.33
C MET A 1 -51.59 -27.69 38.79
N ALA A 2 -50.71 -27.35 37.91
CA ALA A 2 -49.36 -26.83 38.23
C ALA A 2 -49.03 -25.81 37.13
N ASN A 3 -48.85 -24.55 37.58
CA ASN A 3 -48.47 -23.42 36.72
C ASN A 3 -47.08 -23.61 36.16
N PRO A 4 -46.82 -23.32 34.86
CA PRO A 4 -45.48 -23.33 34.34
C PRO A 4 -44.77 -22.02 34.71
N LYS A 5 -43.53 -22.14 35.24
CA LYS A 5 -42.61 -21.05 35.45
C LYS A 5 -42.20 -20.40 34.14
N PRO A 6 -42.08 -19.08 34.05
CA PRO A 6 -41.56 -18.41 32.86
C PRO A 6 -40.06 -18.68 32.74
N MET A 7 -39.64 -19.05 31.51
CA MET A 7 -38.22 -19.11 31.09
C MET A 7 -37.61 -17.70 31.07
N PRO A 8 -36.36 -17.55 31.46
CA PRO A 8 -35.66 -16.27 31.35
C PRO A 8 -35.36 -15.99 29.87
N ALA A 9 -35.70 -14.79 29.41
CA ALA A 9 -35.38 -14.29 28.11
C ALA A 9 -33.84 -14.19 27.95
N ARG A 10 -33.26 -15.18 27.26
CA ARG A 10 -31.91 -15.08 26.71
C ARG A 10 -32.02 -14.31 25.37
N GLY A 11 -31.56 -13.08 25.33
CA GLY A 11 -31.48 -12.37 24.06
C GLY A 11 -31.23 -10.87 24.12
N ALA A 12 -31.34 -10.24 25.28
CA ALA A 12 -31.25 -8.77 25.35
C ALA A 12 -29.83 -8.21 25.68
N THR A 13 -28.93 -9.05 26.18
CA THR A 13 -27.60 -8.57 26.62
C THR A 13 -26.56 -8.53 25.51
N SER A 14 -26.65 -9.38 24.49
CA SER A 14 -25.67 -9.40 23.40
C SER A 14 -25.89 -8.30 22.36
N ALA A 15 -27.14 -7.83 22.20
CA ALA A 15 -27.43 -6.72 21.26
C ALA A 15 -27.05 -5.34 21.84
N LEU A 16 -27.09 -5.20 23.18
CA LEU A 16 -26.72 -3.93 23.82
C LEU A 16 -25.19 -3.74 23.88
N GLU A 17 -24.41 -4.80 24.05
CA GLU A 17 -22.93 -4.72 24.04
C GLU A 17 -22.38 -4.45 22.63
N LEU A 18 -23.03 -4.92 21.56
CA LEU A 18 -22.64 -4.62 20.18
C LEU A 18 -23.06 -3.21 19.75
N ALA A 19 -24.13 -2.66 20.30
CA ALA A 19 -24.61 -1.31 19.98
C ALA A 19 -23.77 -0.20 20.63
N THR A 20 -23.14 -0.48 21.76
CA THR A 20 -22.36 0.52 22.51
C THR A 20 -20.97 0.79 21.94
N SER A 21 -20.45 -0.09 21.07
CA SER A 21 -19.12 0.10 20.48
C SER A 21 -19.10 0.99 19.23
N PHE A 22 -20.27 1.37 18.66
CA PHE A 22 -20.32 1.96 17.31
C PHE A 22 -21.34 3.10 17.15
N THR A 23 -21.83 3.72 18.19
CA THR A 23 -22.69 4.89 18.13
C THR A 23 -21.87 6.17 17.93
N ALA A 24 -22.49 7.22 17.33
CA ALA A 24 -21.90 8.55 17.18
C ALA A 24 -21.43 9.18 18.52
N GLY A 25 -21.85 8.63 19.64
CA GLY A 25 -21.38 8.93 21.00
C GLY A 25 -20.16 8.12 21.45
N SER A 26 -19.51 7.34 20.59
CA SER A 26 -18.29 6.63 21.01
C SER A 26 -17.19 7.62 21.39
N PRO A 27 -16.37 7.33 22.42
CA PRO A 27 -15.27 8.23 22.83
C PRO A 27 -14.30 8.55 21.68
N ILE A 28 -14.21 7.66 20.73
CA ILE A 28 -13.37 7.78 19.54
C ILE A 28 -13.94 8.83 18.57
N ALA A 29 -15.23 8.77 18.24
CA ALA A 29 -15.88 9.74 17.37
C ALA A 29 -15.87 11.15 18.01
N GLN A 30 -16.10 11.24 19.31
CA GLN A 30 -16.10 12.52 20.03
C GLN A 30 -14.71 13.15 20.11
N SER A 31 -13.65 12.39 20.29
CA SER A 31 -12.30 12.94 20.28
C SER A 31 -11.83 13.38 18.89
N ILE A 32 -12.31 12.72 17.83
CA ILE A 32 -12.04 13.15 16.45
C ILE A 32 -12.81 14.43 16.14
N ILE A 33 -14.09 14.51 16.51
CA ILE A 33 -14.91 15.72 16.35
C ILE A 33 -14.32 16.88 17.17
N ALA A 34 -13.84 16.63 18.38
CA ALA A 34 -13.19 17.65 19.21
C ALA A 34 -11.87 18.14 18.60
N SER A 35 -11.08 17.24 18.01
CA SER A 35 -9.86 17.60 17.27
C SER A 35 -10.15 18.44 16.02
N ASP A 36 -11.17 18.04 15.25
CA ASP A 36 -11.57 18.77 14.04
C ASP A 36 -12.21 20.14 14.37
N LEU A 37 -13.00 20.21 15.44
CA LEU A 37 -13.52 21.48 15.97
C LEU A 37 -12.39 22.40 16.45
N ALA A 38 -11.34 21.85 17.06
CA ALA A 38 -10.17 22.61 17.48
C ALA A 38 -9.40 23.17 16.29
N GLU A 39 -9.23 22.38 15.23
CA GLU A 39 -8.59 22.86 13.98
C GLU A 39 -9.45 23.94 13.28
N CYS A 40 -10.77 23.77 13.25
CA CYS A 40 -11.71 24.75 12.67
C CYS A 40 -11.78 26.05 13.50
N SER A 41 -11.74 25.95 14.83
CA SER A 41 -11.85 27.14 15.69
C SER A 41 -10.61 28.04 15.63
N ASP A 42 -9.45 27.49 15.30
CA ASP A 42 -8.23 28.29 15.13
C ASP A 42 -8.18 29.03 13.78
N ASP A 43 -8.91 28.54 12.76
CA ASP A 43 -8.98 29.20 11.44
C ASP A 43 -10.08 30.29 11.40
N GLU A 44 -11.20 30.12 12.11
CA GLU A 44 -12.27 31.12 12.18
C GLU A 44 -11.91 32.32 13.09
N ALA A 45 -11.05 32.14 14.07
CA ALA A 45 -10.61 33.22 14.96
C ALA A 45 -9.68 34.26 14.32
N ILE A 46 -9.31 34.07 13.04
CA ILE A 46 -8.33 34.95 12.35
C ILE A 46 -9.00 35.87 11.32
N ASP A 47 -10.23 35.58 10.85
CA ASP A 47 -10.78 36.30 9.69
C ASP A 47 -12.15 36.97 9.93
N ASP A 48 -12.86 36.68 11.01
CA ASP A 48 -14.08 37.40 11.35
C ASP A 48 -13.75 38.60 12.27
N GLY A 49 -13.29 39.65 11.62
CA GLY A 49 -13.54 41.00 12.12
C GLY A 49 -15.05 41.23 12.12
N PHE A 50 -15.74 40.82 13.18
CA PHE A 50 -17.08 41.24 13.42
C PHE A 50 -17.09 42.79 13.40
N SER A 51 -17.61 43.35 12.34
CA SER A 51 -17.87 44.78 12.27
C SER A 51 -18.83 45.12 13.40
N ASP A 52 -18.48 46.13 14.17
CA ASP A 52 -19.24 46.63 15.34
C ASP A 52 -20.68 47.06 15.03
N ASP A 53 -21.10 47.05 13.77
CA ASP A 53 -22.41 47.52 13.31
C ASP A 53 -23.53 46.45 13.32
N GLU A 54 -23.23 45.16 13.26
CA GLU A 54 -24.28 44.12 13.27
C GLU A 54 -24.88 43.83 14.67
N LEU A 55 -24.27 44.33 15.73
CA LEU A 55 -24.75 44.13 17.10
C LEU A 55 -25.73 45.23 17.60
N ARG A 56 -26.07 46.23 16.76
CA ARG A 56 -26.91 47.35 17.20
C ARG A 56 -28.40 47.21 16.93
N ASP A 57 -28.85 46.36 16.03
CA ASP A 57 -30.24 46.32 15.58
C ASP A 57 -31.05 45.06 15.97
N GLY A 58 -30.63 44.30 16.93
CA GLY A 58 -31.34 43.11 17.38
C GLY A 58 -31.61 43.10 18.89
N ALA A 59 -32.62 43.84 19.34
CA ALA A 59 -33.23 43.62 20.67
C ALA A 59 -34.09 42.35 20.68
N GLY A 60 -33.49 41.19 20.37
CA GLY A 60 -34.11 39.90 20.40
C GLY A 60 -33.09 38.85 20.79
N ALA A 61 -33.20 38.40 22.04
CA ALA A 61 -32.57 37.20 22.61
C ALA A 61 -31.23 36.79 21.97
N ALA A 62 -30.12 37.29 22.51
CA ALA A 62 -28.79 36.72 22.21
C ALA A 62 -28.80 35.21 22.49
N PRO A 63 -28.31 34.37 21.58
CA PRO A 63 -28.23 32.94 21.85
C PRO A 63 -27.33 32.70 23.07
N VAL A 64 -27.82 31.95 24.05
CA VAL A 64 -27.06 31.55 25.23
C VAL A 64 -25.95 30.66 24.76
N LEU A 65 -24.75 31.21 24.64
CA LEU A 65 -23.59 30.53 24.09
C LEU A 65 -22.92 29.55 25.09
N TYR A 66 -23.19 29.71 26.39
CA TYR A 66 -22.64 28.83 27.41
C TYR A 66 -23.45 28.90 28.71
N LYS A 67 -23.82 27.75 29.24
CA LYS A 67 -24.33 27.61 30.59
C LYS A 67 -23.31 26.86 31.43
N GLN A 68 -22.77 27.54 32.43
CA GLN A 68 -21.84 26.90 33.37
C GLN A 68 -22.48 25.65 33.97
N PRO A 69 -21.83 24.47 33.92
CA PRO A 69 -22.40 23.29 34.57
C PRO A 69 -22.50 23.60 36.08
N SER A 70 -23.72 23.69 36.58
CA SER A 70 -23.93 23.69 38.04
C SER A 70 -23.37 22.38 38.56
N GLY A 71 -22.51 22.39 39.57
CA GLY A 71 -21.73 21.27 40.09
C GLY A 71 -22.49 20.06 40.61
N VAL A 72 -23.65 19.76 40.05
CA VAL A 72 -24.50 18.61 40.37
C VAL A 72 -24.81 17.86 39.06
N ALA A 73 -23.78 17.34 38.47
CA ALA A 73 -23.91 16.58 37.19
C ALA A 73 -24.33 15.12 37.41
N PHE A 74 -24.71 14.71 38.61
CA PHE A 74 -24.99 13.30 38.96
C PHE A 74 -26.39 12.99 39.42
N ASP A 75 -27.37 13.92 39.29
CA ASP A 75 -28.73 13.60 39.66
C ASP A 75 -29.59 13.25 38.44
N TYR A 76 -30.00 11.98 38.35
CA TYR A 76 -30.83 11.43 37.28
C TYR A 76 -32.27 11.98 37.25
N ARG A 77 -32.60 12.95 38.06
CA ARG A 77 -33.92 13.63 38.07
C ARG A 77 -33.72 15.12 37.87
N ARG A 78 -33.69 15.56 36.63
CA ARG A 78 -33.90 16.99 36.32
C ARG A 78 -35.37 17.34 36.62
N PRO A 79 -35.70 18.25 37.52
CA PRO A 79 -37.00 18.91 37.49
C PRO A 79 -37.05 19.74 36.24
N SER A 80 -38.14 19.63 35.46
CA SER A 80 -38.45 20.51 34.35
C SER A 80 -38.66 21.92 34.87
N LEU A 81 -37.58 22.68 34.99
CA LEU A 81 -37.66 24.11 35.27
C LEU A 81 -37.88 24.86 33.94
N VAL A 82 -39.14 24.85 33.50
CA VAL A 82 -39.63 25.90 32.61
C VAL A 82 -39.93 27.08 33.51
N HIS A 83 -38.96 27.94 33.74
CA HIS A 83 -39.17 29.28 34.21
C HIS A 83 -38.52 30.21 33.20
N ASP A 84 -39.34 31.06 32.59
CA ASP A 84 -38.96 32.28 31.90
C ASP A 84 -38.23 33.22 32.86
N VAL A 85 -36.97 32.92 33.15
CA VAL A 85 -36.09 33.91 33.80
C VAL A 85 -35.35 34.59 32.65
N VAL A 86 -35.74 35.84 32.38
CA VAL A 86 -34.97 36.77 31.56
C VAL A 86 -33.61 36.94 32.24
N GLU A 87 -32.60 36.13 31.83
CA GLU A 87 -31.24 36.32 32.28
C GLU A 87 -30.70 37.63 31.73
N PRO A 88 -30.02 38.46 32.53
CA PRO A 88 -29.44 39.70 32.05
C PRO A 88 -28.39 39.39 30.99
N ALA A 89 -28.46 40.12 29.88
CA ALA A 89 -27.51 39.99 28.78
C ALA A 89 -26.07 40.19 29.32
N LEU A 90 -25.23 39.20 29.16
CA LEU A 90 -23.81 39.22 29.58
C LEU A 90 -23.09 40.37 28.85
N THR A 91 -22.30 41.13 29.61
CA THR A 91 -21.46 42.18 29.01
C THR A 91 -20.35 41.54 28.16
N ARG A 92 -19.79 42.27 27.18
CA ARG A 92 -18.71 41.77 26.30
C ARG A 92 -17.51 41.19 27.08
N GLU A 93 -17.18 41.79 28.21
CA GLU A 93 -16.07 41.29 29.08
C GLU A 93 -16.44 39.95 29.76
N GLU A 94 -17.69 39.77 30.18
CA GLU A 94 -18.16 38.53 30.77
C GLU A 94 -18.26 37.41 29.73
N LEU A 95 -18.62 37.75 28.51
CA LEU A 95 -18.68 36.82 27.38
C LEU A 95 -17.26 36.35 26.96
N GLN A 96 -16.28 37.28 26.95
CA GLN A 96 -14.88 36.92 26.71
C GLN A 96 -14.30 36.09 27.85
N LYS A 97 -14.56 36.44 29.12
CA LYS A 97 -14.13 35.66 30.28
C LYS A 97 -14.74 34.26 30.27
N SER A 98 -16.01 34.14 29.89
CA SER A 98 -16.69 32.85 29.77
C SER A 98 -16.07 31.98 28.67
N ARG A 99 -15.79 32.57 27.48
CA ARG A 99 -15.10 31.88 26.38
C ARG A 99 -13.67 31.44 26.75
N ASP A 100 -12.94 32.27 27.46
CA ASP A 100 -11.58 31.94 27.90
C ASP A 100 -11.59 30.86 28.98
N ALA A 101 -12.60 30.86 29.88
CA ALA A 101 -12.79 29.83 30.87
C ALA A 101 -13.19 28.49 30.22
N GLU A 102 -14.07 28.51 29.23
CA GLU A 102 -14.46 27.35 28.43
C GLU A 102 -13.27 26.76 27.67
N ARG A 103 -12.48 27.60 27.00
CA ARG A 103 -11.25 27.18 26.32
C ARG A 103 -10.21 26.63 27.29
N SER A 104 -10.11 27.18 28.51
CA SER A 104 -9.24 26.67 29.56
C SER A 104 -9.70 25.29 30.01
N LEU A 105 -10.98 25.11 30.26
CA LEU A 105 -11.57 23.81 30.63
C LEU A 105 -11.38 22.76 29.53
N LEU A 106 -11.56 23.12 28.27
CA LEU A 106 -11.34 22.21 27.15
C LEU A 106 -9.86 21.83 27.00
N ARG A 107 -8.92 22.74 27.33
CA ARG A 107 -7.48 22.45 27.40
C ARG A 107 -7.12 21.56 28.57
N ASP A 108 -7.63 21.89 29.77
CA ASP A 108 -7.34 21.14 30.99
C ASP A 108 -7.87 19.70 30.91
N ASN A 109 -8.93 19.49 30.13
CA ASN A 109 -9.45 18.17 29.81
C ASN A 109 -8.83 17.52 28.56
N HIS A 110 -7.76 18.13 28.00
CA HIS A 110 -7.05 17.64 26.79
C HIS A 110 -7.94 17.48 25.53
N LEU A 111 -9.04 18.23 25.45
CA LEU A 111 -9.93 18.24 24.30
C LEU A 111 -9.45 19.22 23.21
N LEU A 112 -8.66 20.21 23.57
CA LEU A 112 -8.00 21.13 22.64
C LEU A 112 -6.47 20.99 22.75
N PRO A 113 -5.75 20.99 21.64
CA PRO A 113 -4.29 20.97 21.68
C PRO A 113 -3.74 22.26 22.30
N PRO A 114 -2.60 22.22 23.03
CA PRO A 114 -1.98 23.40 23.59
C PRO A 114 -1.63 24.40 22.48
N LYS A 115 -1.96 25.69 22.68
CA LYS A 115 -1.56 26.74 21.74
C LYS A 115 -0.03 26.81 21.69
N HIS A 116 0.55 26.36 20.60
CA HIS A 116 1.94 26.71 20.30
C HIS A 116 2.00 28.20 20.02
N ALA A 117 3.01 28.88 20.61
CA ALA A 117 3.27 30.29 20.34
C ALA A 117 3.25 30.53 18.82
N THR A 118 2.48 31.52 18.39
CA THR A 118 2.30 31.89 16.98
C THR A 118 3.67 32.25 16.36
N GLN A 119 4.35 31.27 15.80
CA GLN A 119 5.43 31.53 14.88
C GLN A 119 4.82 32.20 13.63
N ARG A 120 5.37 33.37 13.23
CA ARG A 120 5.02 34.03 11.97
C ARG A 120 5.14 33.03 10.82
N ARG A 121 4.01 32.52 10.35
CA ARG A 121 3.96 31.49 9.32
C ARG A 121 4.31 32.09 7.97
N GLY A 122 5.32 31.55 7.30
CA GLY A 122 5.73 31.94 5.95
C GLY A 122 4.67 31.58 4.91
N VAL A 123 4.75 32.20 3.74
CA VAL A 123 3.82 32.00 2.60
C VAL A 123 3.68 30.52 2.23
N PHE A 124 4.75 29.73 2.38
CA PHE A 124 4.76 28.28 2.13
C PHE A 124 3.84 27.50 3.08
N SER A 125 3.70 27.91 4.35
CA SER A 125 2.81 27.21 5.29
C SER A 125 1.34 27.50 5.02
N LYS A 126 1.03 28.70 4.48
CA LYS A 126 -0.32 29.04 4.00
C LYS A 126 -0.69 28.26 2.75
N LEU A 127 0.25 28.11 1.81
CA LEU A 127 0.05 27.31 0.59
C LEU A 127 -0.11 25.81 0.91
N TYR A 128 0.69 25.29 1.82
CA TYR A 128 0.59 23.91 2.30
C TYR A 128 -0.78 23.63 2.93
N ARG A 129 -1.29 24.53 3.79
CA ARG A 129 -2.63 24.41 4.36
C ARG A 129 -3.73 24.52 3.32
N ALA A 130 -3.64 25.43 2.35
CA ALA A 130 -4.63 25.55 1.29
C ALA A 130 -4.74 24.28 0.44
N ILE A 131 -3.61 23.58 0.26
CA ILE A 131 -3.55 22.34 -0.51
C ILE A 131 -3.92 21.10 0.34
N PHE A 132 -3.52 21.08 1.61
CA PHE A 132 -3.63 19.92 2.50
C PHE A 132 -4.57 20.12 3.69
N SER A 133 -5.43 21.15 3.70
CA SER A 133 -6.41 21.30 4.76
C SER A 133 -7.47 20.20 4.67
N THR A 134 -7.64 19.45 5.75
CA THR A 134 -8.62 18.36 5.87
C THR A 134 -9.96 18.92 6.35
N LYS A 135 -10.66 19.72 5.55
CA LYS A 135 -12.06 20.08 5.87
C LYS A 135 -12.96 18.88 5.63
N VAL A 136 -13.54 18.36 6.69
CA VAL A 136 -14.44 17.22 6.67
C VAL A 136 -15.86 17.72 6.36
N ARG A 137 -16.46 17.21 5.28
CA ARG A 137 -17.90 17.38 5.04
C ARG A 137 -18.65 16.32 5.85
N ARG A 138 -19.52 16.75 6.77
CA ARG A 138 -20.50 15.84 7.38
C ARG A 138 -21.43 15.29 6.30
N THR A 139 -21.63 13.99 6.28
CA THR A 139 -22.73 13.37 5.54
C THR A 139 -24.01 13.82 6.19
N SER A 140 -24.84 14.58 5.48
CA SER A 140 -26.23 14.75 5.84
C SER A 140 -26.93 13.39 5.66
N ARG A 141 -26.89 12.55 6.67
CA ARG A 141 -27.87 11.48 6.82
C ARG A 141 -29.07 12.11 7.48
N ASP A 142 -30.21 11.95 6.83
CA ASP A 142 -31.50 12.51 7.19
C ASP A 142 -31.78 12.39 8.69
N ASP A 143 -32.24 13.50 9.25
CA ASP A 143 -33.09 13.72 10.43
C ASP A 143 -33.33 12.48 11.32
N GLU A 144 -32.34 12.03 12.08
CA GLU A 144 -32.57 11.23 13.27
C GLU A 144 -31.54 11.58 14.35
N GLU A 145 -32.08 12.24 15.36
CA GLU A 145 -31.55 12.45 16.71
C GLU A 145 -30.24 13.24 16.84
N VAL A 146 -30.42 14.53 17.00
CA VAL A 146 -29.48 15.40 17.71
C VAL A 146 -29.15 14.71 19.05
N PRO A 147 -27.87 14.38 19.37
CA PRO A 147 -27.51 13.80 20.66
C PRO A 147 -27.99 14.73 21.74
N SER A 148 -28.82 14.21 22.66
CA SER A 148 -29.32 14.99 23.79
C SER A 148 -28.12 15.41 24.64
N GLU A 149 -28.17 16.62 25.22
CA GLU A 149 -27.15 17.21 26.13
C GLU A 149 -26.76 16.34 27.34
N SER A 150 -27.34 15.15 27.48
CA SER A 150 -27.12 14.21 28.59
C SER A 150 -26.08 13.10 28.26
N SER A 151 -25.49 13.07 27.09
CA SER A 151 -24.44 12.09 26.78
C SER A 151 -23.11 12.52 27.40
N PRO A 152 -22.47 11.68 28.23
CA PRO A 152 -21.17 12.01 28.83
C PRO A 152 -20.12 12.18 27.75
N LEU A 153 -19.45 13.34 27.73
CA LEU A 153 -18.46 13.70 26.73
C LEU A 153 -17.21 12.81 26.76
N LEU A 154 -16.94 12.06 27.84
CA LEU A 154 -15.85 11.06 27.90
C LEU A 154 -16.08 10.06 29.06
N PRO A 155 -15.92 8.74 28.88
CA PRO A 155 -15.68 7.83 29.97
C PRO A 155 -14.25 8.06 30.47
N GLY A 156 -14.12 8.24 31.79
CA GLY A 156 -12.87 8.59 32.46
C GLY A 156 -11.71 7.67 32.09
N THR A 157 -10.72 8.23 31.43
CA THR A 157 -9.38 7.68 31.34
C THR A 157 -8.45 8.61 32.12
N SER A 158 -8.16 8.24 33.37
CA SER A 158 -7.03 8.74 34.11
C SER A 158 -5.74 8.26 33.41
N GLY A 159 -5.08 9.14 32.68
CA GLY A 159 -3.81 8.87 32.03
C GLY A 159 -3.44 9.98 31.06
N SER A 160 -2.61 10.91 31.55
CA SER A 160 -2.05 12.01 30.79
C SER A 160 -1.10 11.50 29.70
N THR A 161 -1.56 11.41 28.48
CA THR A 161 -0.68 11.39 27.29
C THR A 161 -1.39 12.15 26.19
N THR A 162 -0.71 13.17 25.65
CA THR A 162 -1.10 13.79 24.38
C THR A 162 -1.36 12.66 23.37
N PRO A 163 -2.52 12.63 22.68
CA PRO A 163 -2.76 11.61 21.69
C PRO A 163 -1.71 11.74 20.58
N ASP A 164 -0.87 10.73 20.44
CA ASP A 164 0.10 10.65 19.35
C ASP A 164 -0.63 10.78 18.02
N ALA A 165 0.00 11.45 17.04
CA ALA A 165 -0.58 11.66 15.71
C ALA A 165 -1.00 10.34 15.05
N GLU A 166 -0.30 9.24 15.33
CA GLU A 166 -0.67 7.89 14.88
C GLU A 166 -2.00 7.41 15.47
N HIS A 167 -2.30 7.77 16.70
CA HIS A 167 -3.55 7.39 17.36
C HIS A 167 -4.75 8.18 16.80
N LEU A 168 -4.54 9.44 16.39
CA LEU A 168 -5.55 10.27 15.74
C LEU A 168 -5.84 9.77 14.32
N ASP A 169 -4.81 9.39 13.56
CA ASP A 169 -4.97 8.84 12.22
C ASP A 169 -5.70 7.48 12.23
N ALA A 170 -5.42 6.62 13.21
CA ALA A 170 -6.14 5.35 13.39
C ALA A 170 -7.63 5.55 13.74
N ARG A 171 -7.94 6.55 14.58
CA ARG A 171 -9.32 6.91 14.93
C ARG A 171 -10.08 7.50 13.76
N TRP A 172 -9.43 8.33 12.96
CA TRP A 172 -10.00 8.86 11.72
C TRP A 172 -10.36 7.74 10.76
N GLU A 173 -9.47 6.80 10.54
CA GLU A 173 -9.73 5.65 9.67
C GLU A 173 -10.89 4.80 10.18
N ALA A 174 -10.98 4.62 11.49
CA ALA A 174 -12.13 3.94 12.08
C ALA A 174 -13.44 4.71 11.83
N ALA A 175 -13.44 6.03 11.98
CA ALA A 175 -14.62 6.86 11.72
C ALA A 175 -15.04 6.87 10.24
N VAL A 176 -14.08 6.88 9.31
CA VAL A 176 -14.34 6.71 7.88
C VAL A 176 -14.87 5.31 7.61
N ALA A 177 -14.27 4.27 8.21
CA ALA A 177 -14.70 2.88 8.08
C ALA A 177 -16.13 2.64 8.56
N HIS A 178 -16.58 3.41 9.56
CA HIS A 178 -17.96 3.35 10.07
C HIS A 178 -18.94 4.27 9.33
N GLY A 179 -18.50 4.98 8.28
CA GLY A 179 -19.35 5.86 7.47
C GLY A 179 -19.82 7.13 8.20
N ILE A 180 -19.21 7.46 9.33
CA ILE A 180 -19.54 8.64 10.14
C ILE A 180 -19.04 9.91 9.44
N ILE A 181 -17.93 9.80 8.71
CA ILE A 181 -17.23 10.90 8.04
C ILE A 181 -16.98 10.54 6.59
N GLU A 182 -17.27 11.45 5.64
CA GLU A 182 -16.82 11.29 4.26
C GLU A 182 -15.34 11.62 4.13
N THR A 183 -14.56 10.71 3.50
CA THR A 183 -13.15 10.98 3.24
C THR A 183 -12.99 12.12 2.22
N SER A 184 -11.94 12.90 2.39
CA SER A 184 -11.55 13.95 1.43
C SER A 184 -10.40 13.47 0.54
N TRP A 185 -10.27 14.08 -0.65
CA TRP A 185 -9.17 13.74 -1.56
C TRP A 185 -7.79 14.06 -0.95
N GLN A 186 -7.70 15.12 -0.11
CA GLN A 186 -6.47 15.49 0.60
C GLN A 186 -6.05 14.41 1.60
N ARG A 187 -7.03 13.83 2.31
CA ARG A 187 -6.77 12.76 3.27
C ARG A 187 -6.28 11.50 2.57
N GLU A 188 -6.96 11.10 1.50
CA GLU A 188 -6.54 9.93 0.72
C GLU A 188 -5.15 10.14 0.08
N ALA A 189 -4.85 11.36 -0.38
CA ALA A 189 -3.52 11.70 -0.89
C ALA A 189 -2.45 11.61 0.20
N LYS A 190 -2.72 12.14 1.40
CA LYS A 190 -1.82 12.02 2.56
C LYS A 190 -1.61 10.55 2.93
N THR A 191 -2.68 9.75 2.96
CA THR A 191 -2.62 8.34 3.33
C THR A 191 -1.77 7.55 2.32
N ILE A 192 -2.05 7.66 1.02
CA ILE A 192 -1.26 6.97 -0.01
C ILE A 192 0.20 7.47 0.01
N ALA A 193 0.41 8.78 0.14
CA ALA A 193 1.75 9.36 0.22
C ALA A 193 2.52 8.93 1.47
N SER A 194 1.86 8.66 2.59
CA SER A 194 2.51 8.16 3.82
C SER A 194 2.89 6.69 3.74
N TYR A 195 2.10 5.87 3.01
CA TYR A 195 2.36 4.44 2.82
C TYR A 195 3.45 4.17 1.79
N SER A 196 3.64 5.07 0.83
CA SER A 196 4.53 4.86 -0.32
C SER A 196 6.03 4.86 0.04
N PRO A 197 6.60 5.80 0.83
CA PRO A 197 8.04 5.83 1.10
C PRO A 197 8.59 4.57 1.79
N PRO A 198 7.94 4.00 2.84
CA PRO A 198 8.39 2.75 3.41
C PRO A 198 8.38 1.59 2.40
N LEU A 199 7.37 1.55 1.53
CA LEU A 199 7.29 0.53 0.48
C LEU A 199 8.38 0.71 -0.58
N ILE A 200 8.63 1.93 -1.05
CA ILE A 200 9.71 2.22 -2.01
C ILE A 200 11.05 1.75 -1.42
N LEU A 201 11.33 2.12 -0.18
CA LEU A 201 12.55 1.69 0.48
C LEU A 201 12.62 0.17 0.67
N THR A 202 11.48 -0.48 0.98
CA THR A 202 11.37 -1.95 1.06
C THR A 202 11.79 -2.61 -0.26
N PHE A 203 11.25 -2.16 -1.40
CA PHE A 203 11.58 -2.74 -2.70
C PHE A 203 13.01 -2.44 -3.13
N MET A 204 13.53 -1.25 -2.85
CA MET A 204 14.94 -0.92 -3.10
C MET A 204 15.90 -1.78 -2.29
N LEU A 205 15.60 -1.99 -1.00
CA LEU A 205 16.40 -2.88 -0.14
C LEU A 205 16.31 -4.34 -0.58
N GLN A 206 15.13 -4.81 -0.98
CA GLN A 206 14.95 -6.17 -1.50
C GLN A 206 15.73 -6.37 -2.80
N TYR A 207 15.76 -5.40 -3.69
CA TYR A 207 16.53 -5.42 -4.92
C TYR A 207 18.04 -5.40 -4.64
N SER A 208 18.52 -4.68 -3.63
CA SER A 208 19.93 -4.60 -3.24
C SER A 208 20.52 -5.96 -2.83
N ILE A 209 19.70 -6.89 -2.32
CA ILE A 209 20.14 -8.25 -1.97
C ILE A 209 20.67 -8.99 -3.20
N ASN A 210 19.98 -8.91 -4.32
CA ASN A 210 20.40 -9.53 -5.57
C ASN A 210 21.64 -8.83 -6.14
N ILE A 211 21.68 -7.50 -6.12
CA ILE A 211 22.83 -6.71 -6.57
C ILE A 211 24.09 -7.07 -5.78
N THR A 212 23.98 -7.23 -4.46
CA THR A 212 25.11 -7.60 -3.61
C THR A 212 25.76 -8.91 -4.04
N SER A 213 24.97 -9.92 -4.37
CA SER A 213 25.48 -11.20 -4.86
C SER A 213 26.20 -11.05 -6.20
N ILE A 214 25.63 -10.27 -7.14
CA ILE A 214 26.26 -9.99 -8.43
C ILE A 214 27.59 -9.26 -8.26
N PHE A 215 27.66 -8.23 -7.40
CA PHE A 215 28.89 -7.51 -7.13
C PHE A 215 29.98 -8.39 -6.47
N THR A 216 29.57 -9.21 -5.51
CA THR A 216 30.49 -10.09 -4.79
C THR A 216 31.11 -11.15 -5.70
N VAL A 217 30.28 -11.79 -6.53
CA VAL A 217 30.70 -12.81 -7.47
C VAL A 217 31.42 -12.23 -8.68
N GLY A 218 31.03 -11.04 -9.15
CA GLY A 218 31.66 -10.36 -10.28
C GLY A 218 33.15 -10.07 -10.10
N ARG A 219 33.63 -10.03 -8.86
CA ARG A 219 35.06 -9.90 -8.53
C ARG A 219 35.82 -11.22 -8.55
N ILE A 220 35.14 -12.38 -8.65
CA ILE A 220 35.76 -13.70 -8.73
C ILE A 220 36.22 -13.98 -10.16
N GLY A 221 35.30 -13.78 -11.14
CA GLY A 221 35.61 -14.03 -12.53
C GLY A 221 34.43 -13.75 -13.47
N LYS A 222 34.74 -13.70 -14.78
CA LYS A 222 33.73 -13.41 -15.83
C LYS A 222 32.70 -14.55 -15.98
N VAL A 223 33.18 -15.81 -15.83
CA VAL A 223 32.31 -16.99 -15.96
C VAL A 223 31.36 -17.08 -14.79
N GLU A 224 31.87 -16.83 -13.58
CA GLU A 224 31.10 -16.81 -12.34
C GLU A 224 30.03 -15.68 -12.37
N LEU A 225 30.38 -14.51 -12.88
CA LEU A 225 29.45 -13.40 -13.07
C LEU A 225 28.33 -13.77 -14.04
N GLY A 226 28.67 -14.39 -15.18
CA GLY A 226 27.69 -14.90 -16.13
C GLY A 226 26.77 -15.93 -15.50
N ALA A 227 27.33 -16.86 -14.74
CA ALA A 227 26.57 -17.90 -14.06
C ALA A 227 25.59 -17.33 -13.00
N VAL A 228 26.02 -16.35 -12.18
CA VAL A 228 25.14 -15.69 -11.18
C VAL A 228 24.01 -14.92 -11.87
N THR A 229 24.30 -14.22 -12.94
CA THR A 229 23.28 -13.48 -13.72
C THR A 229 22.25 -14.44 -14.31
N LEU A 230 22.69 -15.51 -14.95
CA LEU A 230 21.83 -16.55 -15.50
C LEU A 230 20.96 -17.21 -14.44
N SER A 231 21.56 -17.54 -13.28
CA SER A 231 20.84 -18.13 -12.15
C SER A 231 19.77 -17.19 -11.60
N THR A 232 20.11 -15.90 -11.45
CA THR A 232 19.19 -14.89 -10.92
C THR A 232 18.02 -14.65 -11.87
N MET A 233 18.26 -14.59 -13.19
CA MET A 233 17.20 -14.50 -14.20
C MET A 233 16.27 -15.72 -14.12
N THR A 234 16.84 -16.92 -14.09
CA THR A 234 16.07 -18.16 -13.99
C THR A 234 15.24 -18.20 -12.69
N ALA A 235 15.84 -17.83 -11.55
CA ALA A 235 15.14 -17.77 -10.27
C ALA A 235 14.03 -16.71 -10.27
N ASN A 236 14.25 -15.56 -10.90
CA ASN A 236 13.23 -14.51 -11.03
C ASN A 236 12.00 -15.01 -11.79
N ILE A 237 12.20 -15.66 -12.93
CA ILE A 237 11.09 -16.14 -13.79
C ILE A 237 10.32 -17.28 -13.11
N PHE A 238 11.02 -18.34 -12.68
CA PHE A 238 10.36 -19.57 -12.23
C PHE A 238 10.00 -19.59 -10.75
N CYS A 239 10.54 -18.69 -9.92
CA CYS A 239 10.28 -18.65 -8.50
C CYS A 239 9.79 -17.29 -8.02
N TYR A 240 10.60 -16.24 -8.15
CA TYR A 240 10.32 -15.00 -7.43
C TYR A 240 9.13 -14.22 -8.00
N ALA A 241 9.10 -13.98 -9.31
CA ALA A 241 7.96 -13.31 -9.96
C ALA A 241 6.68 -14.17 -9.88
N PHE A 242 6.83 -15.49 -9.99
CA PHE A 242 5.73 -16.44 -9.86
C PHE A 242 5.09 -16.37 -8.47
N PHE A 243 5.88 -16.45 -7.39
CA PHE A 243 5.38 -16.38 -6.01
C PHE A 243 4.86 -14.99 -5.66
N GLN A 244 5.55 -13.94 -6.11
CA GLN A 244 5.10 -12.57 -5.93
C GLN A 244 3.73 -12.34 -6.59
N GLY A 245 3.55 -12.85 -7.81
CA GLY A 245 2.29 -12.76 -8.54
C GLY A 245 1.15 -13.50 -7.85
N LEU A 246 1.38 -14.72 -7.37
CA LEU A 246 0.39 -15.49 -6.61
C LEU A 246 0.00 -14.78 -5.30
N ALA A 247 1.00 -14.24 -4.59
CA ALA A 247 0.78 -13.53 -3.33
C ALA A 247 -0.05 -12.24 -3.49
N THR A 248 -0.18 -11.68 -4.71
CA THR A 248 -1.03 -10.49 -4.96
C THR A 248 -2.50 -10.72 -4.63
N SER A 249 -2.98 -11.97 -4.58
CA SER A 249 -4.33 -12.27 -4.12
C SER A 249 -4.58 -11.85 -2.68
N LEU A 250 -3.53 -11.82 -1.84
CA LEU A 250 -3.61 -11.33 -0.46
C LEU A 250 -3.79 -9.81 -0.39
N ASP A 251 -3.33 -9.05 -1.41
CA ASP A 251 -3.57 -7.60 -1.50
C ASP A 251 -5.09 -7.32 -1.53
N THR A 252 -5.88 -8.26 -2.08
CA THR A 252 -7.33 -8.22 -2.06
C THR A 252 -7.91 -8.84 -0.80
N LEU A 253 -7.59 -10.12 -0.55
CA LEU A 253 -8.27 -10.93 0.48
C LEU A 253 -7.97 -10.44 1.90
N CYS A 254 -6.69 -10.21 2.23
CA CYS A 254 -6.31 -9.74 3.55
C CYS A 254 -6.79 -8.30 3.80
N ALA A 255 -6.64 -7.42 2.82
CA ALA A 255 -7.04 -6.04 2.99
C ALA A 255 -8.58 -5.89 3.06
N GLN A 256 -9.35 -6.61 2.24
CA GLN A 256 -10.82 -6.61 2.35
C GLN A 256 -11.32 -7.24 3.66
N ALA A 257 -10.69 -8.32 4.13
CA ALA A 257 -11.01 -8.92 5.42
C ALA A 257 -10.69 -7.97 6.59
N TYR A 258 -9.56 -7.28 6.53
CA TYR A 258 -9.20 -6.27 7.53
C TYR A 258 -10.20 -5.10 7.53
N GLY A 259 -10.52 -4.56 6.37
CA GLY A 259 -11.47 -3.45 6.22
C GLY A 259 -12.89 -3.79 6.67
N SER A 260 -13.33 -5.05 6.51
CA SER A 260 -14.63 -5.52 7.00
C SER A 260 -14.66 -5.86 8.50
N GLY A 261 -13.53 -5.70 9.22
CA GLY A 261 -13.42 -6.02 10.64
C GLY A 261 -13.19 -7.50 10.97
N HIS A 262 -13.14 -8.39 9.97
CA HIS A 262 -12.88 -9.82 10.17
C HIS A 262 -11.38 -10.11 10.32
N LYS A 263 -10.75 -9.54 11.35
CA LYS A 263 -9.29 -9.60 11.56
C LYS A 263 -8.72 -11.02 11.58
N HIS A 264 -9.45 -11.99 12.12
CA HIS A 264 -9.02 -13.40 12.16
C HIS A 264 -8.86 -14.03 10.77
N LEU A 265 -9.63 -13.56 9.76
CA LEU A 265 -9.51 -14.06 8.40
C LEU A 265 -8.18 -13.63 7.75
N VAL A 266 -7.62 -12.50 8.15
CA VAL A 266 -6.33 -12.01 7.61
C VAL A 266 -5.22 -13.04 7.89
N GLY A 267 -5.12 -13.51 9.14
CA GLY A 267 -4.17 -14.56 9.52
C GLY A 267 -4.46 -15.90 8.85
N LEU A 268 -5.73 -16.25 8.69
CA LEU A 268 -6.14 -17.48 8.01
C LEU A 268 -5.77 -17.47 6.51
N GLN A 269 -5.98 -16.35 5.83
CA GLN A 269 -5.60 -16.19 4.41
C GLN A 269 -4.07 -16.23 4.23
N LEU A 270 -3.31 -15.64 5.17
CA LEU A 270 -1.86 -15.78 5.18
C LEU A 270 -1.43 -17.25 5.23
N GLN A 271 -1.98 -18.03 6.17
CA GLN A 271 -1.63 -19.45 6.32
C GLN A 271 -1.97 -20.25 5.05
N ARG A 272 -3.16 -20.04 4.49
CA ARG A 272 -3.59 -20.67 3.21
C ARG A 272 -2.60 -20.37 2.09
N MET A 273 -2.20 -19.10 1.95
CA MET A 273 -1.26 -18.69 0.91
C MET A 273 0.11 -19.31 1.12
N VAL A 274 0.66 -19.28 2.33
CA VAL A 274 1.98 -19.84 2.61
C VAL A 274 2.02 -21.34 2.32
N TYR A 275 1.00 -22.09 2.73
CA TYR A 275 0.90 -23.53 2.41
C TYR A 275 0.76 -23.79 0.91
N PHE A 276 -0.01 -22.96 0.21
CA PHE A 276 -0.16 -23.05 -1.24
C PHE A 276 1.16 -22.78 -1.96
N LEU A 277 1.89 -21.73 -1.54
CA LEU A 277 3.20 -21.41 -2.11
C LEU A 277 4.25 -22.49 -1.80
N TRP A 278 4.23 -23.09 -0.61
CA TRP A 278 5.10 -24.20 -0.28
C TRP A 278 4.81 -25.43 -1.15
N LEU A 279 3.53 -25.73 -1.39
CA LEU A 279 3.14 -26.81 -2.30
C LEU A 279 3.65 -26.57 -3.72
N LEU A 280 3.51 -25.35 -4.23
CA LEU A 280 4.02 -24.96 -5.54
C LEU A 280 5.55 -24.81 -5.56
N GLY A 281 6.17 -24.60 -4.43
CA GLY A 281 7.64 -24.63 -4.26
C GLY A 281 8.24 -25.99 -4.59
N ILE A 282 7.48 -27.10 -4.45
CA ILE A 282 7.99 -28.45 -4.76
C ILE A 282 8.33 -28.59 -6.25
N PRO A 283 7.40 -28.35 -7.21
CA PRO A 283 7.76 -28.39 -8.62
C PRO A 283 8.86 -27.39 -9.02
N VAL A 284 8.88 -26.20 -8.41
CA VAL A 284 9.98 -25.23 -8.64
C VAL A 284 11.32 -25.80 -8.17
N ALA A 285 11.36 -26.43 -7.00
CA ALA A 285 12.56 -27.09 -6.49
C ALA A 285 13.01 -28.22 -7.42
N VAL A 286 12.08 -29.00 -7.97
CA VAL A 286 12.40 -30.04 -8.96
C VAL A 286 13.03 -29.44 -10.21
N ILE A 287 12.46 -28.35 -10.76
CA ILE A 287 13.07 -27.63 -11.90
C ILE A 287 14.49 -27.16 -11.55
N PHE A 288 14.70 -26.62 -10.36
CA PHE A 288 16.02 -26.13 -9.93
C PHE A 288 17.04 -27.27 -9.70
N LEU A 289 16.58 -28.46 -9.31
CA LEU A 289 17.47 -29.64 -9.22
C LEU A 289 18.04 -30.06 -10.59
N PHE A 290 17.22 -29.96 -11.63
CA PHE A 290 17.59 -30.28 -13.01
C PHE A 290 18.00 -29.04 -13.84
N ALA A 291 18.18 -27.88 -13.20
CA ALA A 291 18.47 -26.62 -13.89
C ALA A 291 19.78 -26.68 -14.69
N GLU A 292 20.79 -27.42 -14.25
CA GLU A 292 22.04 -27.61 -14.98
C GLU A 292 21.81 -28.24 -16.35
N ASP A 293 21.00 -29.30 -16.43
CA ASP A 293 20.70 -30.00 -17.68
C ASP A 293 19.87 -29.13 -18.63
N ILE A 294 18.91 -28.39 -18.06
CA ILE A 294 18.08 -27.46 -18.81
C ILE A 294 18.92 -26.30 -19.38
N LEU A 295 19.78 -25.71 -18.57
CA LEU A 295 20.60 -24.57 -18.95
C LEU A 295 21.70 -24.95 -19.94
N ARG A 296 22.26 -26.17 -19.88
CA ARG A 296 23.21 -26.69 -20.89
C ARG A 296 22.60 -26.79 -22.28
N PHE A 297 21.29 -26.98 -22.38
CA PHE A 297 20.60 -26.98 -23.67
C PHE A 297 20.42 -25.56 -24.24
N VAL A 298 20.31 -24.55 -23.36
CA VAL A 298 20.04 -23.15 -23.76
C VAL A 298 21.33 -22.34 -23.92
N VAL A 299 22.34 -22.58 -23.06
CA VAL A 299 23.57 -21.78 -23.01
C VAL A 299 24.74 -22.57 -23.59
N PRO A 300 25.49 -22.01 -24.57
CA PRO A 300 26.63 -22.68 -25.21
C PRO A 300 27.80 -22.97 -24.25
N GLU A 301 27.95 -22.15 -23.21
CA GLU A 301 29.07 -22.28 -22.25
C GLU A 301 28.72 -23.25 -21.12
N ALA A 302 29.25 -24.49 -21.22
CA ALA A 302 28.93 -25.55 -20.27
C ALA A 302 29.31 -25.21 -18.83
N ARG A 303 30.40 -24.47 -18.60
CA ARG A 303 30.85 -24.09 -17.26
C ARG A 303 29.89 -23.09 -16.58
N SER A 304 29.40 -22.11 -17.31
CA SER A 304 28.39 -21.19 -16.80
C SER A 304 27.08 -21.90 -16.47
N ALA A 305 26.65 -22.87 -17.27
CA ALA A 305 25.44 -23.67 -17.00
C ALA A 305 25.62 -24.56 -15.74
N GLU A 306 26.79 -25.18 -15.53
CA GLU A 306 27.11 -25.97 -14.35
C GLU A 306 27.06 -25.12 -13.06
N LEU A 307 27.74 -23.97 -13.07
CA LEU A 307 27.71 -23.04 -11.92
C LEU A 307 26.32 -22.47 -11.66
N ALA A 308 25.57 -22.14 -12.71
CA ALA A 308 24.20 -21.65 -12.56
C ALA A 308 23.29 -22.75 -11.97
N GLY A 309 23.41 -23.98 -12.41
CA GLY A 309 22.72 -25.13 -11.82
C GLY A 309 23.05 -25.33 -10.34
N LEU A 310 24.33 -25.24 -9.99
CA LEU A 310 24.78 -25.31 -8.59
C LEU A 310 24.17 -24.19 -7.73
N TYR A 311 24.16 -22.95 -8.25
CA TYR A 311 23.56 -21.81 -7.56
C TYR A 311 22.08 -22.08 -7.26
N LEU A 312 21.31 -22.49 -8.28
CA LEU A 312 19.87 -22.75 -8.15
C LEU A 312 19.57 -23.89 -7.18
N ARG A 313 20.38 -24.96 -7.18
CA ARG A 313 20.25 -26.07 -6.22
C ARG A 313 20.40 -25.60 -4.76
N ILE A 314 21.33 -24.68 -4.49
CA ILE A 314 21.53 -24.14 -3.14
C ILE A 314 20.37 -23.23 -2.74
N VAL A 315 19.89 -22.40 -3.65
CA VAL A 315 18.78 -21.44 -3.39
C VAL A 315 17.47 -22.16 -3.06
N ILE A 316 17.28 -23.45 -3.42
CA ILE A 316 16.10 -24.25 -3.04
C ILE A 316 15.82 -24.16 -1.54
N ILE A 317 16.87 -24.15 -0.70
CA ILE A 317 16.75 -24.08 0.77
C ILE A 317 16.04 -22.77 1.20
N GLY A 318 16.24 -21.69 0.46
CA GLY A 318 15.63 -20.38 0.73
C GLY A 318 14.17 -20.23 0.27
N ILE A 319 13.71 -21.08 -0.68
CA ILE A 319 12.36 -20.95 -1.28
C ILE A 319 11.24 -20.93 -0.23
N PRO A 320 11.20 -21.82 0.78
CA PRO A 320 10.15 -21.78 1.79
C PRO A 320 10.13 -20.48 2.61
N GLY A 321 11.33 -19.95 2.90
CA GLY A 321 11.47 -18.67 3.59
C GLY A 321 10.99 -17.50 2.74
N TYR A 322 11.37 -17.46 1.47
CA TYR A 322 10.92 -16.43 0.53
C TYR A 322 9.37 -16.44 0.38
N ALA A 323 8.78 -17.62 0.22
CA ALA A 323 7.33 -17.78 0.15
C ALA A 323 6.61 -17.25 1.41
N ALA A 324 7.12 -17.58 2.59
CA ALA A 324 6.59 -17.11 3.87
C ALA A 324 6.75 -15.58 4.02
N PHE A 325 7.84 -15.01 3.55
CA PHE A 325 8.06 -13.56 3.57
C PHE A 325 7.12 -12.83 2.61
N GLU A 326 6.92 -13.34 1.38
CA GLU A 326 5.99 -12.72 0.41
C GLU A 326 4.55 -12.69 0.94
N GLY A 327 4.09 -13.78 1.54
CA GLY A 327 2.79 -13.81 2.21
C GLY A 327 2.74 -12.89 3.43
N GLY A 328 3.74 -12.96 4.29
CA GLY A 328 3.85 -12.15 5.51
C GLY A 328 3.92 -10.65 5.23
N LYS A 329 4.58 -10.25 4.14
CA LYS A 329 4.63 -8.88 3.66
C LYS A 329 3.22 -8.33 3.40
N ARG A 330 2.36 -9.09 2.71
CA ARG A 330 0.96 -8.70 2.44
C ARG A 330 0.11 -8.68 3.70
N PHE A 331 0.38 -9.57 4.65
CA PHE A 331 -0.29 -9.62 5.94
C PHE A 331 -0.09 -8.33 6.75
N VAL A 332 1.14 -7.83 6.88
CA VAL A 332 1.40 -6.58 7.60
C VAL A 332 0.93 -5.34 6.81
N GLN A 333 1.07 -5.35 5.48
CA GLN A 333 0.61 -4.28 4.61
C GLN A 333 -0.91 -4.09 4.67
N SER A 334 -1.69 -5.18 4.72
CA SER A 334 -3.16 -5.11 4.83
C SER A 334 -3.64 -4.43 6.11
N GLN A 335 -2.82 -4.44 7.16
CA GLN A 335 -3.07 -3.77 8.43
C GLN A 335 -2.58 -2.31 8.46
N GLY A 336 -2.05 -1.79 7.35
CA GLY A 336 -1.44 -0.45 7.28
C GLY A 336 -0.01 -0.38 7.82
N LEU A 337 0.60 -1.50 8.24
CA LEU A 337 1.93 -1.56 8.83
C LEU A 337 3.02 -1.66 7.74
N PHE A 338 3.10 -0.68 6.85
CA PHE A 338 4.04 -0.69 5.72
C PHE A 338 5.51 -0.59 6.14
N SER A 339 5.80 0.10 7.25
CA SER A 339 7.16 0.22 7.79
C SER A 339 7.72 -1.09 8.34
N ALA A 340 6.87 -2.07 8.68
CA ALA A 340 7.31 -3.35 9.22
C ALA A 340 8.31 -4.08 8.29
N THR A 341 7.96 -4.16 7.01
CA THR A 341 8.82 -4.79 5.99
C THR A 341 10.11 -4.00 5.76
N THR A 342 10.05 -2.67 5.87
CA THR A 342 11.23 -1.80 5.77
C THR A 342 12.23 -2.08 6.89
N TYR A 343 11.76 -2.18 8.14
CA TYR A 343 12.64 -2.48 9.29
C TYR A 343 13.27 -3.87 9.16
N VAL A 344 12.51 -4.86 8.72
CA VAL A 344 13.04 -6.21 8.47
C VAL A 344 14.18 -6.17 7.43
N LEU A 345 13.96 -5.45 6.32
CA LEU A 345 14.96 -5.38 5.25
C LEU A 345 16.15 -4.47 5.57
N LEU A 346 15.97 -3.43 6.40
CA LEU A 346 17.08 -2.63 6.94
C LEU A 346 18.07 -3.48 7.76
N ILE A 347 17.60 -4.58 8.33
CA ILE A 347 18.46 -5.56 9.02
C ILE A 347 18.95 -6.61 8.02
N ALA A 348 18.05 -7.18 7.23
CA ALA A 348 18.37 -8.32 6.36
C ALA A 348 19.33 -7.97 5.22
N ALA A 349 19.25 -6.77 4.62
CA ALA A 349 20.12 -6.39 3.51
C ALA A 349 21.58 -6.18 3.92
N PRO A 350 21.93 -5.45 5.01
CA PRO A 350 23.30 -5.40 5.52
C PRO A 350 23.82 -6.76 5.98
N VAL A 351 22.97 -7.57 6.63
CA VAL A 351 23.35 -8.95 7.02
C VAL A 351 23.66 -9.80 5.79
N ASN A 352 22.85 -9.67 4.71
CA ASN A 352 23.14 -10.34 3.44
C ASN A 352 24.51 -9.92 2.88
N ALA A 353 24.82 -8.63 2.85
CA ALA A 353 26.10 -8.13 2.36
C ALA A 353 27.26 -8.65 3.20
N PHE A 354 27.10 -8.65 4.53
CA PHE A 354 28.11 -9.18 5.45
C PHE A 354 28.31 -10.70 5.27
N VAL A 355 27.25 -11.48 5.19
CA VAL A 355 27.32 -12.94 5.02
C VAL A 355 27.90 -13.30 3.64
N ASN A 356 27.54 -12.56 2.57
CA ASN A 356 28.18 -12.71 1.26
C ASN A 356 29.70 -12.51 1.35
N TRP A 357 30.12 -11.39 1.94
CA TRP A 357 31.54 -11.12 2.12
C TRP A 357 32.24 -12.20 2.97
N LEU A 358 31.62 -12.62 4.07
CA LEU A 358 32.17 -13.62 4.99
C LEU A 358 32.34 -14.97 4.30
N LEU A 359 31.34 -15.47 3.60
CA LEU A 359 31.36 -16.79 2.97
C LEU A 359 32.25 -16.82 1.73
N VAL A 360 32.11 -15.80 0.86
CA VAL A 360 32.84 -15.77 -0.41
C VAL A 360 34.34 -15.51 -0.20
N TRP A 361 34.67 -14.51 0.65
CA TRP A 361 36.06 -14.03 0.78
C TRP A 361 36.78 -14.52 2.03
N HIS A 362 36.15 -14.47 3.20
CA HIS A 362 36.82 -14.83 4.44
C HIS A 362 36.96 -16.36 4.61
N PHE A 363 35.88 -17.10 4.35
CA PHE A 363 35.90 -18.56 4.36
C PHE A 363 36.37 -19.18 3.04
N ASN A 364 36.71 -18.38 2.04
CA ASN A 364 37.17 -18.79 0.73
C ASN A 364 36.26 -19.83 0.04
N MET A 365 34.94 -19.76 0.28
CA MET A 365 33.99 -20.64 -0.40
C MET A 365 33.75 -20.25 -1.87
N GLY A 366 34.30 -19.11 -2.29
CA GLY A 366 34.18 -18.63 -3.66
C GLY A 366 32.73 -18.49 -4.11
N PHE A 367 32.41 -18.96 -5.31
CA PHE A 367 31.07 -18.85 -5.94
C PHE A 367 29.94 -19.41 -5.06
N VAL A 368 30.19 -20.53 -4.34
CA VAL A 368 29.16 -21.22 -3.53
C VAL A 368 28.70 -20.39 -2.35
N GLY A 369 29.53 -19.47 -1.86
CA GLY A 369 29.18 -18.58 -0.76
C GLY A 369 28.02 -17.67 -1.05
N ALA A 370 27.87 -17.20 -2.30
CA ALA A 370 26.81 -16.27 -2.70
C ALA A 370 25.38 -16.88 -2.59
N PRO A 371 25.06 -18.02 -3.20
CA PRO A 371 23.74 -18.63 -3.05
C PRO A 371 23.42 -19.06 -1.62
N ILE A 372 24.41 -19.44 -0.80
CA ILE A 372 24.20 -19.73 0.62
C ILE A 372 23.77 -18.44 1.36
N ALA A 373 24.44 -17.32 1.10
CA ALA A 373 24.07 -16.03 1.70
C ALA A 373 22.65 -15.59 1.32
N VAL A 374 22.26 -15.80 0.06
CA VAL A 374 20.90 -15.51 -0.41
C VAL A 374 19.88 -16.42 0.29
N ALA A 375 20.11 -17.73 0.33
CA ALA A 375 19.21 -18.69 0.98
C ALA A 375 19.06 -18.41 2.50
N PHE A 376 20.18 -18.07 3.15
CA PHE A 376 20.18 -17.64 4.56
C PHE A 376 19.31 -16.38 4.75
N THR A 377 19.50 -15.36 3.93
CA THR A 377 18.74 -14.12 4.03
C THR A 377 17.25 -14.33 3.77
N GLN A 378 16.90 -15.15 2.77
CA GLN A 378 15.51 -15.51 2.48
C GLN A 378 14.83 -16.22 3.66
N THR A 379 15.57 -16.98 4.45
CA THR A 379 15.07 -17.62 5.67
C THR A 379 15.03 -16.64 6.84
N LEU A 380 15.99 -15.72 6.93
CA LEU A 380 16.06 -14.71 7.98
C LEU A 380 14.89 -13.69 7.89
N MET A 381 14.53 -13.26 6.68
CA MET A 381 13.47 -12.26 6.48
C MET A 381 12.12 -12.63 7.13
N PRO A 382 11.54 -13.82 6.90
CA PRO A 382 10.28 -14.18 7.56
C PRO A 382 10.44 -14.33 9.07
N ILE A 383 11.58 -14.77 9.57
CA ILE A 383 11.84 -14.87 11.02
C ILE A 383 11.79 -13.48 11.65
N LEU A 384 12.51 -12.50 11.07
CA LEU A 384 12.47 -11.12 11.55
C LEU A 384 11.05 -10.52 11.47
N LEU A 385 10.31 -10.84 10.42
CA LEU A 385 8.93 -10.37 10.27
C LEU A 385 8.00 -10.96 11.33
N VAL A 386 8.14 -12.26 11.63
CA VAL A 386 7.40 -12.92 12.72
C VAL A 386 7.74 -12.29 14.07
N LEU A 387 9.03 -12.03 14.34
CA LEU A 387 9.46 -11.35 15.56
C LEU A 387 8.86 -9.93 15.65
N TYR A 388 8.83 -9.19 14.55
CA TYR A 388 8.18 -7.87 14.50
C TYR A 388 6.69 -7.97 14.85
N VAL A 389 5.97 -8.89 14.22
CA VAL A 389 4.52 -9.09 14.46
C VAL A 389 4.24 -9.54 15.89
N ALA A 390 5.09 -10.39 16.46
CA ALA A 390 4.91 -10.94 17.80
C ALA A 390 5.20 -9.91 18.90
N PHE A 391 6.25 -9.07 18.73
CA PHE A 391 6.75 -8.23 19.81
C PHE A 391 6.48 -6.72 19.65
N ILE A 392 6.21 -6.25 18.40
CA ILE A 392 6.06 -4.81 18.14
C ILE A 392 4.61 -4.49 17.78
N ASN A 393 4.13 -4.95 16.62
CA ASN A 393 2.76 -4.66 16.16
C ASN A 393 2.30 -5.64 15.09
N GLY A 394 0.96 -5.84 14.97
CA GLY A 394 0.35 -6.68 13.93
C GLY A 394 -0.19 -8.02 14.42
N SER A 395 -0.01 -8.37 15.69
CA SER A 395 -0.50 -9.62 16.29
C SER A 395 -2.04 -9.70 16.37
N GLN A 396 -2.74 -8.57 16.31
CA GLN A 396 -4.20 -8.49 16.39
C GLN A 396 -4.95 -9.28 15.30
N CYS A 397 -4.29 -9.55 14.17
CA CYS A 397 -4.84 -10.34 13.07
C CYS A 397 -4.37 -11.80 13.07
N TRP A 398 -3.55 -12.19 14.05
CA TRP A 398 -3.04 -13.55 14.17
C TRP A 398 -3.86 -14.36 15.15
N GLY A 399 -4.68 -15.28 14.63
CA GLY A 399 -5.54 -16.18 15.44
C GLY A 399 -4.90 -17.52 15.79
N GLY A 400 -3.58 -17.68 15.63
CA GLY A 400 -2.89 -18.97 15.79
C GLY A 400 -3.02 -19.90 14.58
N PHE A 401 -2.36 -21.04 14.62
CA PHE A 401 -2.46 -22.04 13.56
C PHE A 401 -3.80 -22.76 13.60
N SER A 402 -4.49 -22.83 12.46
CA SER A 402 -5.81 -23.44 12.36
C SER A 402 -5.86 -24.52 11.29
N LYS A 403 -6.52 -25.66 11.56
CA LYS A 403 -6.79 -26.68 10.55
C LYS A 403 -7.66 -26.16 9.39
N ARG A 404 -8.42 -25.07 9.61
CA ARG A 404 -9.21 -24.40 8.56
C ARG A 404 -8.34 -23.79 7.45
N SER A 405 -7.05 -23.57 7.71
CA SER A 405 -6.11 -23.09 6.69
C SER A 405 -5.82 -24.08 5.58
N LEU A 406 -6.08 -25.37 5.79
CA LEU A 406 -5.94 -26.43 4.79
C LEU A 406 -7.20 -26.63 3.93
N ALA A 407 -8.28 -25.90 4.22
CA ALA A 407 -9.54 -25.99 3.51
C ALA A 407 -9.90 -24.68 2.81
N ASN A 408 -10.80 -24.76 1.82
CA ASN A 408 -11.40 -23.61 1.12
C ASN A 408 -10.37 -22.68 0.42
N TRP A 409 -9.46 -23.26 -0.35
CA TRP A 409 -8.48 -22.50 -1.14
C TRP A 409 -9.05 -21.89 -2.43
N GLY A 410 -10.24 -22.33 -2.87
CA GLY A 410 -10.87 -21.94 -4.13
C GLY A 410 -10.94 -20.42 -4.37
N PRO A 411 -11.48 -19.62 -3.44
CA PRO A 411 -11.54 -18.15 -3.58
C PRO A 411 -10.15 -17.52 -3.72
N MET A 412 -9.15 -18.03 -2.98
CA MET A 412 -7.77 -17.55 -3.05
C MET A 412 -7.14 -17.88 -4.42
N ILE A 413 -7.26 -19.12 -4.88
CA ILE A 413 -6.68 -19.57 -6.17
C ILE A 413 -7.29 -18.79 -7.34
N ARG A 414 -8.59 -18.49 -7.30
CA ARG A 414 -9.29 -17.70 -8.34
C ARG A 414 -8.75 -16.29 -8.49
N LEU A 415 -8.15 -15.74 -7.45
CA LEU A 415 -7.47 -14.43 -7.49
C LEU A 415 -5.97 -14.58 -7.72
N ALA A 416 -5.35 -15.62 -7.16
CA ALA A 416 -3.91 -15.82 -7.23
C ALA A 416 -3.42 -16.10 -8.67
N ILE A 417 -4.09 -17.01 -9.39
CA ILE A 417 -3.68 -17.35 -10.76
C ILE A 417 -3.76 -16.14 -11.71
N PRO A 418 -4.86 -15.38 -11.78
CA PRO A 418 -4.87 -14.18 -12.61
C PRO A 418 -3.88 -13.12 -12.16
N GLY A 419 -3.68 -12.95 -10.85
CA GLY A 419 -2.67 -12.03 -10.31
C GLY A 419 -1.25 -12.43 -10.71
N MET A 420 -0.95 -13.71 -10.71
CA MET A 420 0.31 -14.25 -11.23
C MET A 420 0.45 -13.96 -12.74
N ILE A 421 -0.60 -14.20 -13.52
CA ILE A 421 -0.59 -13.95 -14.96
C ILE A 421 -0.29 -12.46 -15.24
N MET A 422 -0.89 -11.53 -14.48
CA MET A 422 -0.60 -10.09 -14.63
C MET A 422 0.88 -9.77 -14.47
N VAL A 423 1.53 -10.34 -13.46
CA VAL A 423 2.94 -10.08 -13.18
C VAL A 423 3.86 -10.82 -14.15
N VAL A 424 3.65 -12.11 -14.35
CA VAL A 424 4.52 -12.96 -15.17
C VAL A 424 4.44 -12.60 -16.64
N ALA A 425 3.25 -12.24 -17.15
CA ALA A 425 3.09 -11.85 -18.55
C ALA A 425 3.94 -10.63 -18.91
N GLU A 426 3.98 -9.64 -18.05
CA GLU A 426 4.80 -8.44 -18.22
C GLU A 426 6.30 -8.79 -18.20
N TRP A 427 6.75 -9.52 -17.18
CA TRP A 427 8.17 -9.90 -17.05
C TRP A 427 8.66 -10.73 -18.23
N LEU A 428 7.90 -11.74 -18.65
CA LEU A 428 8.26 -12.56 -19.82
C LEU A 428 8.29 -11.76 -21.12
N ALA A 429 7.41 -10.76 -21.29
CA ALA A 429 7.45 -9.90 -22.46
C ALA A 429 8.78 -9.14 -22.55
N PHE A 430 9.28 -8.56 -21.44
CA PHE A 430 10.58 -7.89 -21.41
C PHE A 430 11.75 -8.85 -21.66
N GLU A 431 11.68 -10.09 -21.16
CA GLU A 431 12.69 -11.12 -21.45
C GLU A 431 12.72 -11.51 -22.93
N ILE A 432 11.55 -11.65 -23.57
CA ILE A 432 11.45 -11.89 -25.01
C ILE A 432 12.11 -10.75 -25.80
N LEU A 433 11.89 -9.50 -25.41
CA LEU A 433 12.53 -8.35 -26.07
C LEU A 433 14.05 -8.36 -25.91
N THR A 434 14.53 -8.75 -24.73
CA THR A 434 15.96 -8.88 -24.46
C THR A 434 16.58 -9.99 -25.34
N LEU A 435 15.89 -11.11 -25.47
CA LEU A 435 16.30 -12.19 -26.35
C LEU A 435 16.30 -11.75 -27.84
N LEU A 436 15.27 -11.03 -28.28
CA LEU A 436 15.21 -10.51 -29.64
C LEU A 436 16.31 -9.47 -29.92
N SER A 437 16.69 -8.66 -28.94
CA SER A 437 17.75 -7.66 -29.09
C SER A 437 19.11 -8.28 -29.37
N SER A 438 19.37 -9.51 -28.90
CA SER A 438 20.61 -10.24 -29.16
C SER A 438 20.86 -10.55 -30.64
N GLN A 439 19.78 -10.57 -31.46
CA GLN A 439 19.88 -10.79 -32.90
C GLN A 439 20.51 -9.61 -33.67
N PHE A 440 20.53 -8.41 -33.06
CA PHE A 440 21.11 -7.21 -33.68
C PHE A 440 22.61 -7.02 -33.39
N GLY A 441 23.20 -7.88 -32.54
CA GLY A 441 24.60 -7.83 -32.16
C GLY A 441 24.82 -7.45 -30.67
N THR A 442 26.08 -7.53 -30.27
CA THR A 442 26.48 -7.36 -28.85
C THR A 442 26.28 -5.95 -28.35
N SER A 443 26.49 -4.91 -29.17
CA SER A 443 26.25 -3.50 -28.79
C SER A 443 24.77 -3.24 -28.50
N TYR A 444 23.84 -3.82 -29.28
CA TYR A 444 22.40 -3.69 -29.05
C TYR A 444 21.95 -4.47 -27.81
N LEU A 445 22.52 -5.63 -27.55
CA LEU A 445 22.24 -6.40 -26.34
C LEU A 445 22.71 -5.65 -25.08
N ALA A 446 23.92 -5.04 -25.14
CA ALA A 446 24.43 -4.21 -24.06
C ALA A 446 23.53 -2.98 -23.81
N ALA A 447 23.13 -2.29 -24.89
CA ALA A 447 22.21 -1.17 -24.82
C ALA A 447 20.85 -1.58 -24.23
N GLN A 448 20.29 -2.73 -24.63
CA GLN A 448 19.05 -3.28 -24.07
C GLN A 448 19.18 -3.51 -22.56
N SER A 449 20.29 -4.10 -22.11
CA SER A 449 20.51 -4.36 -20.68
C SER A 449 20.54 -3.07 -19.85
N ILE A 450 21.15 -2.00 -20.39
CA ILE A 450 21.15 -0.67 -19.77
C ILE A 450 19.72 -0.11 -19.71
N LEU A 451 19.00 -0.13 -20.82
CA LEU A 451 17.62 0.40 -20.89
C LEU A 451 16.67 -0.33 -19.93
N VAL A 452 16.73 -1.67 -19.88
CA VAL A 452 15.94 -2.45 -18.93
C VAL A 452 16.29 -2.11 -17.49
N THR A 453 17.58 -1.96 -17.16
CA THR A 453 18.02 -1.59 -15.80
C THR A 453 17.51 -0.21 -15.40
N VAL A 454 17.61 0.77 -16.29
CA VAL A 454 17.14 2.14 -16.06
C VAL A 454 15.62 2.16 -15.87
N THR A 455 14.86 1.53 -16.76
CA THR A 455 13.40 1.50 -16.70
C THR A 455 12.91 0.73 -15.48
N ALA A 456 13.52 -0.41 -15.14
CA ALA A 456 13.21 -1.15 -13.92
C ALA A 456 13.48 -0.34 -12.65
N THR A 457 14.56 0.46 -12.63
CA THR A 457 14.86 1.37 -11.51
C THR A 457 13.78 2.45 -11.37
N MET A 458 13.34 3.05 -12.47
CA MET A 458 12.24 4.02 -12.46
C MET A 458 10.92 3.39 -12.00
N PHE A 459 10.67 2.12 -12.32
CA PHE A 459 9.50 1.37 -11.90
C PHE A 459 9.45 1.10 -10.39
N MET A 460 10.58 1.17 -9.68
CA MET A 460 10.63 1.02 -8.21
C MET A 460 9.91 2.14 -7.44
N ILE A 461 9.44 3.18 -8.11
CA ILE A 461 8.62 4.24 -7.50
C ILE A 461 7.11 3.96 -7.69
N PRO A 462 6.57 3.80 -8.91
CA PRO A 462 5.13 3.61 -9.13
C PRO A 462 4.61 2.26 -8.62
N PHE A 463 5.39 1.20 -8.66
CA PHE A 463 4.94 -0.12 -8.23
C PHE A 463 4.58 -0.16 -6.73
N PRO A 464 5.40 0.33 -5.78
CA PRO A 464 5.02 0.46 -4.38
C PRO A 464 3.81 1.36 -4.16
N VAL A 465 3.69 2.45 -4.90
CA VAL A 465 2.52 3.36 -4.82
C VAL A 465 1.24 2.62 -5.25
N SER A 466 1.32 1.77 -6.27
CA SER A 466 0.20 0.94 -6.70
C SER A 466 -0.25 -0.06 -5.60
N ILE A 467 0.71 -0.59 -4.84
CA ILE A 467 0.42 -1.47 -3.68
C ILE A 467 -0.27 -0.69 -2.57
N ALA A 468 0.23 0.52 -2.24
CA ALA A 468 -0.40 1.40 -1.25
C ALA A 468 -1.85 1.72 -1.63
N ALA A 469 -2.08 2.10 -2.89
CA ALA A 469 -3.42 2.37 -3.42
C ALA A 469 -4.31 1.11 -3.40
N SER A 470 -3.79 -0.05 -3.83
CA SER A 470 -4.49 -1.34 -3.80
C SER A 470 -4.97 -1.69 -2.39
N THR A 471 -4.09 -1.62 -1.41
CA THR A 471 -4.40 -1.92 -0.01
C THR A 471 -5.46 -0.96 0.53
N ARG A 472 -5.30 0.34 0.27
CA ARG A 472 -6.29 1.35 0.73
C ARG A 472 -7.67 1.11 0.13
N ILE A 473 -7.75 0.91 -1.18
CA ILE A 473 -9.01 0.63 -1.88
C ILE A 473 -9.63 -0.68 -1.39
N ALA A 474 -8.84 -1.74 -1.22
CA ALA A 474 -9.33 -3.02 -0.74
C ALA A 474 -9.90 -2.92 0.69
N ASN A 475 -9.24 -2.16 1.58
CA ASN A 475 -9.75 -1.88 2.92
C ASN A 475 -11.10 -1.15 2.87
N LEU A 476 -11.23 -0.10 2.04
CA LEU A 476 -12.47 0.66 1.88
C LEU A 476 -13.60 -0.16 1.25
N ILE A 477 -13.29 -1.01 0.28
CA ILE A 477 -14.26 -1.97 -0.32
C ILE A 477 -14.71 -2.99 0.72
N GLY A 478 -13.79 -3.53 1.53
CA GLY A 478 -14.11 -4.43 2.64
C GLY A 478 -15.04 -3.78 3.66
N ALA A 479 -14.84 -2.51 3.95
CA ALA A 479 -15.69 -1.69 4.83
C ALA A 479 -17.01 -1.22 4.17
N LYS A 480 -17.29 -1.60 2.92
CA LYS A 480 -18.47 -1.17 2.11
C LYS A 480 -18.49 0.34 1.80
N LEU A 481 -17.38 1.02 1.91
CA LEU A 481 -17.24 2.47 1.67
C LEU A 481 -16.90 2.76 0.20
N VAL A 482 -17.80 2.43 -0.71
CA VAL A 482 -17.58 2.50 -2.16
C VAL A 482 -17.25 3.93 -2.64
N LYS A 483 -17.89 4.96 -2.09
CA LYS A 483 -17.62 6.37 -2.44
C LYS A 483 -16.18 6.75 -2.07
N ALA A 484 -15.74 6.37 -0.86
CA ALA A 484 -14.38 6.61 -0.40
C ALA A 484 -13.35 5.85 -1.26
N ALA A 485 -13.63 4.60 -1.61
CA ALA A 485 -12.77 3.80 -2.49
C ALA A 485 -12.62 4.45 -3.88
N ARG A 486 -13.70 4.99 -4.46
CA ARG A 486 -13.63 5.74 -5.73
C ARG A 486 -12.83 7.04 -5.61
N THR A 487 -12.92 7.73 -4.47
CA THR A 487 -12.11 8.93 -4.21
C THR A 487 -10.63 8.56 -4.11
N SER A 488 -10.29 7.50 -3.37
CA SER A 488 -8.93 6.98 -3.26
C SER A 488 -8.36 6.56 -4.62
N ALA A 489 -9.18 5.93 -5.49
CA ALA A 489 -8.78 5.55 -6.84
C ALA A 489 -8.47 6.77 -7.74
N LYS A 490 -9.28 7.83 -7.67
CA LYS A 490 -9.00 9.08 -8.39
C LYS A 490 -7.69 9.71 -7.91
N VAL A 491 -7.48 9.75 -6.60
CA VAL A 491 -6.24 10.26 -6.00
C VAL A 491 -5.03 9.44 -6.46
N ALA A 492 -5.12 8.11 -6.45
CA ALA A 492 -4.06 7.24 -6.95
C ALA A 492 -3.72 7.50 -8.42
N PHE A 493 -4.73 7.72 -9.27
CA PHE A 493 -4.53 8.12 -10.66
C PHE A 493 -3.76 9.44 -10.79
N PHE A 494 -4.14 10.48 -10.02
CA PHE A 494 -3.44 11.78 -10.05
C PHE A 494 -2.00 11.67 -9.53
N ILE A 495 -1.75 10.89 -8.48
CA ILE A 495 -0.39 10.62 -8.00
C ILE A 495 0.40 9.89 -9.09
N GLY A 496 -0.20 8.92 -9.77
CA GLY A 496 0.39 8.23 -10.92
C GLY A 496 0.78 9.20 -12.03
N CYS A 497 -0.08 10.16 -12.40
CA CYS A 497 0.25 11.17 -13.40
C CYS A 497 1.46 12.05 -13.00
N ILE A 498 1.55 12.41 -11.71
CA ILE A 498 2.70 13.18 -11.19
C ILE A 498 3.99 12.36 -11.29
N ILE A 499 3.95 11.07 -10.90
CA ILE A 499 5.12 10.18 -11.00
C ILE A 499 5.50 9.96 -12.48
N ALA A 500 4.53 9.77 -13.36
CA ALA A 500 4.75 9.61 -14.79
C ALA A 500 5.46 10.83 -15.40
N LEU A 501 5.01 12.03 -15.05
CA LEU A 501 5.64 13.27 -15.48
C LEU A 501 7.06 13.42 -14.89
N PHE A 502 7.26 13.03 -13.64
CA PHE A 502 8.59 13.00 -13.02
C PHE A 502 9.53 12.05 -13.77
N ASN A 503 9.13 10.80 -14.03
CA ASN A 503 9.93 9.82 -14.76
C ASN A 503 10.24 10.30 -16.17
N LEU A 504 9.25 10.82 -16.90
CA LEU A 504 9.43 11.42 -18.24
C LEU A 504 10.48 12.52 -18.21
N THR A 505 10.38 13.44 -17.25
CA THR A 505 11.29 14.58 -17.13
C THR A 505 12.71 14.13 -16.81
N VAL A 506 12.88 13.23 -15.86
CA VAL A 506 14.19 12.70 -15.44
C VAL A 506 14.88 11.96 -16.59
N LEU A 507 14.18 11.02 -17.24
CA LEU A 507 14.76 10.25 -18.33
C LEU A 507 15.08 11.12 -19.55
N SER A 508 14.23 12.10 -19.87
CA SER A 508 14.47 13.01 -20.98
C SER A 508 15.63 13.97 -20.71
N ALA A 509 15.72 14.52 -19.48
CA ALA A 509 16.78 15.45 -19.10
C ALA A 509 18.15 14.76 -19.01
N LEU A 510 18.19 13.55 -18.48
CA LEU A 510 19.42 12.80 -18.24
C LEU A 510 19.80 11.85 -19.38
N ARG A 511 19.13 11.90 -20.54
CA ARG A 511 19.31 10.94 -21.63
C ARG A 511 20.74 10.78 -22.12
N PHE A 512 21.56 11.82 -22.04
CA PHE A 512 22.95 11.79 -22.45
C PHE A 512 23.90 11.39 -21.32
N GLN A 513 23.53 11.63 -20.07
CA GLN A 513 24.36 11.34 -18.90
C GLN A 513 24.19 9.93 -18.36
N LEU A 514 22.95 9.38 -18.42
CA LEU A 514 22.62 8.07 -17.89
C LEU A 514 23.46 6.92 -18.46
N PRO A 515 23.71 6.85 -19.80
CA PRO A 515 24.50 5.75 -20.36
C PRO A 515 25.94 5.70 -19.83
N TYR A 516 26.58 6.85 -19.58
CA TYR A 516 27.94 6.94 -19.04
C TYR A 516 28.10 6.36 -17.64
N LEU A 517 27.00 6.13 -16.89
CA LEU A 517 27.06 5.47 -15.61
C LEU A 517 27.29 3.96 -15.74
N PHE A 518 27.07 3.40 -16.93
CA PHE A 518 27.11 1.95 -17.16
C PHE A 518 28.25 1.51 -18.07
N THR A 519 28.69 2.35 -19.02
CA THR A 519 29.68 2.00 -20.02
C THR A 519 30.42 3.22 -20.57
N ASP A 520 31.66 3.01 -21.03
CA ASP A 520 32.47 3.98 -21.77
C ASP A 520 32.43 3.72 -23.28
N ASP A 521 31.69 2.70 -23.75
CA ASP A 521 31.56 2.35 -25.17
C ASP A 521 30.65 3.35 -25.88
N GLU A 522 31.24 4.18 -26.77
CA GLU A 522 30.53 5.24 -27.47
C GLU A 522 29.38 4.72 -28.35
N GLU A 523 29.52 3.54 -28.99
CA GLU A 523 28.47 2.95 -29.80
C GLU A 523 27.24 2.59 -28.95
N VAL A 524 27.47 1.97 -27.80
CA VAL A 524 26.39 1.61 -26.85
C VAL A 524 25.73 2.86 -26.30
N ILE A 525 26.51 3.88 -25.93
CA ILE A 525 26.03 5.16 -25.41
C ILE A 525 25.10 5.84 -26.45
N GLU A 526 25.50 5.86 -27.71
CA GLU A 526 24.70 6.47 -28.78
C GLU A 526 23.39 5.73 -29.02
N ILE A 527 23.40 4.38 -28.99
CA ILE A 527 22.19 3.55 -29.14
C ILE A 527 21.24 3.82 -27.97
N VAL A 528 21.73 3.81 -26.72
CA VAL A 528 20.91 4.07 -25.52
C VAL A 528 20.32 5.47 -25.57
N ALA A 529 21.12 6.50 -25.88
CA ALA A 529 20.67 7.89 -25.96
C ALA A 529 19.60 8.13 -27.04
N LYS A 530 19.61 7.34 -28.13
CA LYS A 530 18.57 7.36 -29.17
C LYS A 530 17.25 6.73 -28.73
N VAL A 531 17.31 5.64 -27.96
CA VAL A 531 16.12 4.88 -27.54
C VAL A 531 15.49 5.47 -26.27
N LEU A 532 16.28 6.07 -25.38
CA LEU A 532 15.84 6.54 -24.07
C LEU A 532 14.64 7.51 -24.10
N PRO A 533 14.48 8.44 -25.09
CA PRO A 533 13.27 9.26 -25.21
C PRO A 533 12.00 8.44 -25.39
N LEU A 534 12.06 7.34 -26.15
CA LEU A 534 10.93 6.43 -26.30
C LEU A 534 10.64 5.70 -24.98
N CYS A 535 11.67 5.27 -24.26
CA CYS A 535 11.52 4.69 -22.93
C CYS A 535 10.91 5.70 -21.93
N ALA A 536 11.25 6.99 -22.05
CA ALA A 536 10.65 8.04 -21.23
C ALA A 536 9.13 8.19 -21.50
N VAL A 537 8.71 8.11 -22.75
CA VAL A 537 7.27 8.08 -23.11
C VAL A 537 6.62 6.78 -22.63
N MET A 538 7.28 5.64 -22.81
CA MET A 538 6.81 4.34 -22.31
C MET A 538 6.53 4.38 -20.80
N GLN A 539 7.40 5.02 -20.01
CA GLN A 539 7.24 5.13 -18.57
C GLN A 539 5.95 5.84 -18.15
N ILE A 540 5.36 6.69 -18.98
CA ILE A 540 4.03 7.26 -18.70
C ILE A 540 3.00 6.14 -18.62
N PHE A 541 2.98 5.27 -19.60
CA PHE A 541 2.01 4.18 -19.66
C PHE A 541 2.31 3.08 -18.66
N ASP A 542 3.59 2.83 -18.39
CA ASP A 542 4.07 1.87 -17.39
C ASP A 542 3.59 2.26 -15.96
N VAL A 543 3.78 3.51 -15.58
CA VAL A 543 3.26 4.05 -14.31
C VAL A 543 1.74 3.93 -14.23
N LEU A 544 1.02 4.32 -15.30
CA LEU A 544 -0.43 4.26 -15.33
C LEU A 544 -0.93 2.80 -15.29
N ALA A 545 -0.30 1.89 -16.02
CA ALA A 545 -0.62 0.46 -15.95
C ALA A 545 -0.38 -0.09 -14.54
N ALA A 546 0.74 0.23 -13.89
CA ALA A 546 1.00 -0.17 -12.50
C ALA A 546 -0.10 0.29 -11.54
N ILE A 547 -0.55 1.55 -11.64
CA ILE A 547 -1.66 2.06 -10.83
C ILE A 547 -2.97 1.31 -11.16
N ALA A 548 -3.30 1.10 -12.44
CA ALA A 548 -4.49 0.37 -12.85
C ALA A 548 -4.50 -1.07 -12.31
N HIS A 549 -3.36 -1.77 -12.37
CA HIS A 549 -3.17 -3.07 -11.72
C HIS A 549 -3.46 -3.01 -10.21
N GLY A 550 -3.00 -1.94 -9.53
CA GLY A 550 -3.32 -1.70 -8.12
C GLY A 550 -4.81 -1.55 -7.87
N LEU A 551 -5.52 -0.78 -8.71
CA LEU A 551 -6.96 -0.62 -8.62
C LEU A 551 -7.70 -1.95 -8.81
N LEU A 552 -7.34 -2.74 -9.84
CA LEU A 552 -7.95 -4.05 -10.11
C LEU A 552 -7.73 -5.02 -8.95
N ARG A 553 -6.54 -5.03 -8.34
CA ARG A 553 -6.27 -5.81 -7.13
C ARG A 553 -7.14 -5.34 -5.97
N GLY A 554 -7.26 -4.03 -5.76
CA GLY A 554 -8.07 -3.45 -4.68
C GLY A 554 -9.55 -3.83 -4.74
N ILE A 555 -10.15 -3.82 -5.94
CA ILE A 555 -11.55 -4.22 -6.16
C ILE A 555 -11.75 -5.74 -6.37
N GLY A 556 -10.65 -6.54 -6.43
CA GLY A 556 -10.71 -7.99 -6.59
C GLY A 556 -11.08 -8.45 -8.01
N LYS A 557 -10.68 -7.71 -9.04
CA LYS A 557 -10.94 -8.00 -10.47
C LYS A 557 -9.65 -8.34 -11.25
N GLN A 558 -8.73 -9.03 -10.61
CA GLN A 558 -7.44 -9.43 -11.19
C GLN A 558 -7.59 -10.27 -12.47
N SER A 559 -8.67 -11.06 -12.59
CA SER A 559 -8.92 -11.87 -13.78
C SER A 559 -9.02 -11.03 -15.05
N PHE A 560 -9.63 -9.84 -14.95
CA PHE A 560 -9.70 -8.92 -16.09
C PHE A 560 -8.31 -8.41 -16.49
N GLY A 561 -7.51 -7.96 -15.52
CA GLY A 561 -6.13 -7.51 -15.78
C GLY A 561 -5.26 -8.62 -16.37
N GLY A 562 -5.38 -9.86 -15.88
CA GLY A 562 -4.65 -11.00 -16.44
C GLY A 562 -4.96 -11.25 -17.92
N TYR A 563 -6.22 -11.20 -18.32
CA TYR A 563 -6.60 -11.33 -19.74
C TYR A 563 -6.13 -10.15 -20.59
N VAL A 564 -6.26 -8.93 -20.08
CA VAL A 564 -5.80 -7.72 -20.78
C VAL A 564 -4.29 -7.77 -20.99
N ASN A 565 -3.51 -8.14 -19.97
CA ASN A 565 -2.05 -8.26 -20.08
C ASN A 565 -1.63 -9.31 -21.10
N LEU A 566 -2.24 -10.52 -21.07
CA LEU A 566 -1.95 -11.54 -22.07
C LEU A 566 -2.22 -11.04 -23.49
N ALA A 567 -3.38 -10.43 -23.73
CA ALA A 567 -3.72 -9.90 -25.04
C ALA A 567 -2.80 -8.74 -25.45
N ALA A 568 -2.58 -7.77 -24.56
CA ALA A 568 -1.79 -6.59 -24.88
C ALA A 568 -0.32 -6.92 -25.14
N TYR A 569 0.29 -7.78 -24.32
CA TYR A 569 1.71 -8.10 -24.51
C TYR A 569 1.95 -9.09 -25.65
N TYR A 570 1.20 -10.21 -25.74
CA TYR A 570 1.53 -11.28 -26.70
C TYR A 570 0.81 -11.17 -28.04
N VAL A 571 -0.38 -10.55 -28.09
CA VAL A 571 -1.13 -10.38 -29.35
C VAL A 571 -0.84 -9.02 -29.98
N VAL A 572 -0.47 -8.00 -29.21
CA VAL A 572 -0.26 -6.64 -29.71
C VAL A 572 1.22 -6.23 -29.61
N ALA A 573 1.79 -6.16 -28.41
CA ALA A 573 3.13 -5.60 -28.18
C ALA A 573 4.21 -6.42 -28.91
N VAL A 574 4.31 -7.72 -28.65
CA VAL A 574 5.35 -8.59 -29.23
C VAL A 574 5.28 -8.61 -30.76
N PRO A 575 4.11 -8.82 -31.42
CA PRO A 575 4.04 -8.75 -32.88
C PRO A 575 4.42 -7.38 -33.45
N ILE A 576 3.96 -6.28 -32.85
CA ILE A 576 4.36 -4.92 -33.27
C ILE A 576 5.87 -4.73 -33.11
N SER A 577 6.44 -5.18 -31.99
CA SER A 577 7.89 -5.12 -31.74
C SER A 577 8.67 -5.85 -32.82
N ILE A 578 8.26 -7.08 -33.16
CA ILE A 578 8.93 -7.88 -34.20
C ILE A 578 8.82 -7.20 -35.58
N VAL A 579 7.64 -6.75 -35.98
CA VAL A 579 7.45 -6.09 -37.28
C VAL A 579 8.25 -4.78 -37.33
N ALA A 580 8.18 -3.94 -36.29
CA ALA A 580 8.91 -2.68 -36.27
C ALA A 580 10.43 -2.89 -36.23
N ALA A 581 10.91 -3.88 -35.50
CA ALA A 581 12.34 -4.13 -35.36
C ALA A 581 12.97 -4.80 -36.56
N PHE A 582 12.29 -5.80 -37.16
CA PHE A 582 12.88 -6.64 -38.22
C PHE A 582 12.37 -6.31 -39.62
N VAL A 583 11.11 -5.88 -39.81
CA VAL A 583 10.56 -5.54 -41.14
C VAL A 583 10.88 -4.09 -41.50
N PHE A 584 10.72 -3.15 -40.54
CA PHE A 584 11.07 -1.74 -40.77
C PHE A 584 12.53 -1.39 -40.41
N ASP A 585 13.32 -2.36 -39.95
CA ASP A 585 14.72 -2.21 -39.52
C ASP A 585 14.95 -1.12 -38.47
N TRP A 586 13.92 -0.88 -37.60
CA TRP A 586 14.05 0.07 -36.48
C TRP A 586 14.79 -0.53 -35.28
N LYS A 587 15.21 -1.79 -35.39
CA LYS A 587 16.02 -2.49 -34.38
C LYS A 587 15.47 -2.29 -32.97
N LEU A 588 16.32 -1.79 -32.07
CA LEU A 588 15.96 -1.61 -30.65
C LEU A 588 14.80 -0.61 -30.46
N ILE A 589 14.73 0.46 -31.25
CA ILE A 589 13.59 1.41 -31.22
C ILE A 589 12.28 0.68 -31.54
N GLY A 590 12.29 -0.24 -32.51
CA GLY A 590 11.12 -1.03 -32.87
C GLY A 590 10.65 -1.94 -31.73
N LEU A 591 11.58 -2.57 -31.01
CA LEU A 591 11.25 -3.41 -29.85
C LEU A 591 10.56 -2.59 -28.74
N TRP A 592 11.10 -1.44 -28.39
CA TRP A 592 10.53 -0.57 -27.36
C TRP A 592 9.22 0.11 -27.78
N LEU A 593 9.04 0.36 -29.09
CA LEU A 593 7.78 0.92 -29.61
C LEU A 593 6.61 -0.06 -29.37
N GLY A 594 6.79 -1.34 -29.68
CA GLY A 594 5.75 -2.33 -29.46
C GLY A 594 5.39 -2.46 -27.98
N THR A 595 6.39 -2.44 -27.09
CA THR A 595 6.15 -2.42 -25.64
C THR A 595 5.37 -1.18 -25.19
N THR A 596 5.73 0.00 -25.73
CA THR A 596 5.02 1.25 -25.44
C THR A 596 3.55 1.17 -25.83
N VAL A 597 3.26 0.63 -27.02
CA VAL A 597 1.87 0.42 -27.49
C VAL A 597 1.13 -0.57 -26.62
N GLY A 598 1.78 -1.68 -26.22
CA GLY A 598 1.19 -2.66 -25.33
C GLY A 598 0.81 -2.09 -23.95
N LEU A 599 1.74 -1.38 -23.31
CA LEU A 599 1.50 -0.71 -22.02
C LEU A 599 0.42 0.37 -22.12
N ALA A 600 0.40 1.14 -23.21
CA ALA A 600 -0.66 2.11 -23.46
C ALA A 600 -2.03 1.43 -23.54
N LEU A 601 -2.12 0.31 -24.26
CA LEU A 601 -3.36 -0.47 -24.35
C LEU A 601 -3.79 -1.00 -22.98
N VAL A 602 -2.87 -1.58 -22.18
CA VAL A 602 -3.14 -2.04 -20.82
C VAL A 602 -3.70 -0.90 -19.99
N ALA A 603 -2.99 0.23 -19.91
CA ALA A 603 -3.39 1.38 -19.12
C ALA A 603 -4.80 1.89 -19.51
N ILE A 604 -5.04 2.10 -20.80
CA ILE A 604 -6.32 2.63 -21.31
C ILE A 604 -7.47 1.67 -21.01
N VAL A 605 -7.31 0.38 -21.32
CA VAL A 605 -8.38 -0.62 -21.17
C VAL A 605 -8.69 -0.86 -19.70
N GLU A 606 -7.68 -0.95 -18.84
CA GLU A 606 -7.90 -1.21 -17.41
C GLU A 606 -8.49 0.01 -16.69
N PHE A 607 -8.05 1.24 -17.00
CA PHE A 607 -8.68 2.44 -16.44
C PHE A 607 -10.12 2.61 -16.94
N TRP A 608 -10.38 2.36 -18.22
CA TRP A 608 -11.74 2.37 -18.75
C TRP A 608 -12.64 1.36 -18.02
N TYR A 609 -12.15 0.15 -17.79
CA TYR A 609 -12.87 -0.85 -17.00
C TYR A 609 -13.12 -0.38 -15.56
N CYS A 610 -12.10 0.14 -14.86
CA CYS A 610 -12.24 0.65 -13.50
C CYS A 610 -13.25 1.82 -13.43
N TYR A 611 -13.31 2.67 -14.45
CA TYR A 611 -14.24 3.79 -14.51
C TYR A 611 -15.69 3.37 -14.74
N THR A 612 -15.91 2.40 -15.65
CA THR A 612 -17.25 1.95 -16.06
C THR A 612 -17.86 0.91 -15.13
N ARG A 613 -17.03 0.22 -14.33
CA ARG A 613 -17.48 -0.89 -13.49
C ARG A 613 -18.28 -0.42 -12.29
N ASP A 614 -19.30 -1.22 -11.92
CA ASP A 614 -20.03 -1.04 -10.66
C ASP A 614 -19.19 -1.56 -9.48
N TRP A 615 -18.72 -0.62 -8.65
CA TRP A 615 -17.93 -0.89 -7.46
C TRP A 615 -18.77 -1.43 -6.28
N GLU A 616 -20.09 -1.19 -6.30
CA GLU A 616 -20.98 -1.78 -5.30
C GLU A 616 -21.07 -3.29 -5.45
N GLN A 617 -21.06 -3.77 -6.70
CA GLN A 617 -20.94 -5.20 -6.97
C GLN A 617 -19.65 -5.78 -6.38
N SER A 618 -18.52 -5.08 -6.51
CA SER A 618 -17.24 -5.51 -5.94
C SER A 618 -17.29 -5.56 -4.41
N ALA A 619 -17.99 -4.63 -3.76
CA ALA A 619 -18.21 -4.65 -2.31
C ALA A 619 -19.09 -5.83 -1.87
N ARG A 620 -20.16 -6.12 -2.60
CA ARG A 620 -20.99 -7.32 -2.34
C ARG A 620 -20.21 -8.63 -2.50
N GLU A 621 -19.38 -8.73 -3.55
CA GLU A 621 -18.51 -9.90 -3.76
C GLU A 621 -17.46 -10.04 -2.64
N ALA A 622 -16.91 -8.92 -2.14
CA ALA A 622 -16.00 -8.91 -1.00
C ALA A 622 -16.69 -9.41 0.28
N GLU A 623 -17.90 -8.95 0.55
CA GLU A 623 -18.72 -9.42 1.66
C GLU A 623 -18.96 -10.94 1.58
N HIS A 624 -19.37 -11.41 0.41
CA HIS A 624 -19.60 -12.85 0.21
C HIS A 624 -18.32 -13.68 0.43
N ARG A 625 -17.15 -13.17 0.00
CA ARG A 625 -15.87 -13.84 0.26
C ARG A 625 -15.51 -13.88 1.75
N ASN A 626 -15.79 -12.81 2.49
CA ASN A 626 -15.50 -12.71 3.92
C ASN A 626 -16.46 -13.54 4.78
N THR A 627 -17.71 -13.74 4.35
CA THR A 627 -18.69 -14.60 5.05
C THR A 627 -18.49 -16.07 4.74
N ALA A 628 -17.99 -16.43 3.56
CA ALA A 628 -17.73 -17.80 3.15
C ALA A 628 -16.38 -18.37 3.63
N GLY A 629 -15.49 -17.55 4.20
CA GLY A 629 -14.14 -17.92 4.67
C GLY A 629 -14.13 -18.42 6.06
#